data_e295d1af316f7de522090f7dc6fb417b
#
_entry.id   e295d1af316f7de522090f7dc6fb417b
#
_cell.length_a   1.000
_cell.length_b   1.000
_cell.length_c   1.000
_cell.angle_alpha   90.00
_cell.angle_beta   90.00
_cell.angle_gamma   90.00
#
_symmetry.space_group_name_H-M   'P 1'
#
loop_
_entity.id
_entity.type
_entity.pdbx_description
1 polymer ?
#
loop_
_entity_poly.entity_id
_entity_poly.type
_entity_poly.pdbx_seq_one_letter_code
_entity_poly.pdbx_strand_id
1 'polypeptide(L)'
;WFLVYEGDGLYLVPKEAISFKTRKSVDPSRRLFSVSFDPRDHVRVADGDVGARLQRSTLNRGALANAAQLVGLSKGMLDQSVRYTTDREQFGRAIGANQAVKHLLADVAVQVEYAKPVVYRAAYTVGVSPNRADFAVSHAKSVASRAALMASRHCTQVHGAMGYTWECD
;
A
#
# COMPACT_ATOMS: atom_id res chain seq x y z
N TRP A 1 -3.87 -20.73 15.22
CA TRP A 1 -2.42 -20.76 15.13
C TRP A 1 -1.90 -19.57 14.36
N PHE A 2 -0.74 -19.03 14.74
CA PHE A 2 -0.04 -17.96 14.06
C PHE A 2 1.38 -18.38 13.71
N LEU A 3 1.88 -17.93 12.56
CA LEU A 3 3.29 -17.97 12.24
C LEU A 3 3.89 -16.61 12.60
N VAL A 4 4.82 -16.60 13.54
CA VAL A 4 5.42 -15.38 14.07
C VAL A 4 6.93 -15.42 13.89
N TYR A 5 7.50 -14.33 13.37
CA TYR A 5 8.94 -14.15 13.30
C TYR A 5 9.46 -13.46 14.56
N GLU A 6 10.52 -14.03 15.15
CA GLU A 6 11.30 -13.43 16.23
C GLU A 6 12.77 -13.64 15.94
N GLY A 7 13.51 -12.55 15.73
CA GLY A 7 14.89 -12.62 15.24
C GLY A 7 14.98 -13.31 13.88
N ASP A 8 15.78 -14.37 13.77
CA ASP A 8 15.92 -15.23 12.60
C ASP A 8 15.01 -16.47 12.63
N GLY A 9 14.25 -16.64 13.73
CA GLY A 9 13.36 -17.78 13.94
C GLY A 9 11.94 -17.54 13.45
N LEU A 10 11.34 -18.59 12.89
CA LEU A 10 9.92 -18.67 12.58
C LEU A 10 9.27 -19.67 13.53
N TYR A 11 8.23 -19.24 14.26
CA TYR A 11 7.56 -20.01 15.28
C TYR A 11 6.10 -20.25 14.93
N LEU A 12 5.61 -21.43 15.22
CA LEU A 12 4.19 -21.77 15.20
C LEU A 12 3.63 -21.61 16.60
N VAL A 13 2.76 -20.61 16.78
CA VAL A 13 2.26 -20.21 18.10
C VAL A 13 0.73 -20.33 18.12
N PRO A 14 0.15 -21.04 19.11
CA PRO A 14 -1.29 -21.09 19.28
C PRO A 14 -1.83 -19.72 19.72
N LYS A 15 -3.07 -19.42 19.32
CA LYS A 15 -3.70 -18.12 19.60
C LYS A 15 -3.70 -17.78 21.10
N GLU A 16 -3.91 -18.78 21.94
CA GLU A 16 -4.03 -18.67 23.39
C GLU A 16 -2.70 -18.24 24.07
N ALA A 17 -1.57 -18.50 23.40
CA ALA A 17 -0.23 -18.16 23.89
C ALA A 17 0.28 -16.79 23.40
N ILE A 18 -0.52 -16.10 22.59
CA ILE A 18 -0.17 -14.77 22.07
C ILE A 18 -0.91 -13.68 22.83
N SER A 19 -0.18 -12.72 23.36
CA SER A 19 -0.74 -11.48 23.88
C SER A 19 -0.82 -10.42 22.78
N PHE A 20 -1.99 -9.79 22.65
CA PHE A 20 -2.27 -8.71 21.69
C PHE A 20 -2.53 -7.41 22.44
N LYS A 21 -1.76 -6.38 22.14
CA LYS A 21 -2.02 -5.02 22.63
C LYS A 21 -2.41 -4.14 21.47
N THR A 22 -3.65 -3.65 21.45
CA THR A 22 -4.15 -2.72 20.43
C THR A 22 -3.29 -1.47 20.36
N ARG A 23 -2.97 -1.04 19.14
CA ARG A 23 -2.29 0.22 18.85
C ARG A 23 -3.26 1.19 18.19
N LYS A 24 -3.19 2.46 18.60
CA LYS A 24 -3.93 3.52 17.92
C LYS A 24 -3.34 3.76 16.53
N SER A 25 -4.21 3.90 15.54
CA SER A 25 -3.87 4.27 14.18
C SER A 25 -4.64 5.53 13.80
N VAL A 26 -4.07 6.35 12.90
CA VAL A 26 -4.78 7.49 12.29
C VAL A 26 -5.91 6.97 11.38
N ASP A 27 -5.69 5.83 10.74
CA ASP A 27 -6.69 5.15 9.94
C ASP A 27 -7.44 4.12 10.80
N PRO A 28 -8.72 4.37 11.19
CA PRO A 28 -9.48 3.47 12.05
C PRO A 28 -9.87 2.15 11.36
N SER A 29 -9.80 2.07 10.04
CA SER A 29 -10.04 0.83 9.29
C SER A 29 -8.90 -0.18 9.50
N ARG A 30 -7.72 0.27 9.91
CA ARG A 30 -6.55 -0.57 10.19
C ARG A 30 -6.47 -0.95 11.65
N ARG A 31 -6.68 -2.23 11.92
CA ARG A 31 -6.50 -2.79 13.27
C ARG A 31 -5.04 -3.18 13.46
N LEU A 32 -4.29 -2.36 14.19
CA LEU A 32 -2.88 -2.60 14.50
C LEU A 32 -2.73 -3.13 15.92
N PHE A 33 -1.86 -4.12 16.08
CA PHE A 33 -1.55 -4.74 17.38
C PHE A 33 -0.05 -4.86 17.55
N SER A 34 0.43 -4.71 18.80
CA SER A 34 1.70 -5.31 19.21
C SER A 34 1.42 -6.73 19.63
N VAL A 35 2.29 -7.62 19.20
CA VAL A 35 2.22 -9.05 19.48
C VAL A 35 3.38 -9.41 20.40
N SER A 36 3.14 -10.19 21.45
CA SER A 36 4.17 -10.77 22.30
C SER A 36 3.85 -12.22 22.63
N PHE A 37 4.88 -13.04 22.67
CA PHE A 37 4.83 -14.46 23.03
C PHE A 37 6.20 -14.86 23.60
N ASP A 38 6.31 -16.02 24.27
CA ASP A 38 7.60 -16.58 24.68
C ASP A 38 8.06 -17.61 23.63
N PRO A 39 9.13 -17.34 22.88
CA PRO A 39 9.58 -18.25 21.82
C PRO A 39 10.10 -19.59 22.34
N ARG A 40 10.45 -19.71 23.65
CA ARG A 40 10.97 -20.94 24.24
C ARG A 40 9.91 -22.03 24.40
N ASP A 41 8.64 -21.65 24.49
CA ASP A 41 7.53 -22.54 24.76
C ASP A 41 6.81 -23.01 23.47
N HIS A 42 7.36 -22.67 22.28
CA HIS A 42 6.67 -22.93 21.03
C HIS A 42 7.56 -23.61 19.98
N VAL A 43 6.89 -24.24 19.00
CA VAL A 43 7.57 -24.97 17.95
C VAL A 43 8.29 -24.00 17.01
N ARG A 44 9.61 -24.11 16.98
CA ARG A 44 10.45 -23.43 15.99
C ARG A 44 10.37 -24.18 14.68
N VAL A 45 9.77 -23.56 13.67
CA VAL A 45 9.52 -24.16 12.35
C VAL A 45 10.72 -23.99 11.43
N ALA A 46 11.44 -22.87 11.56
CA ALA A 46 12.64 -22.55 10.80
C ALA A 46 13.54 -21.58 11.57
N ASP A 47 14.83 -21.60 11.29
CA ASP A 47 15.82 -20.70 11.87
C ASP A 47 16.99 -20.44 10.90
N GLY A 48 17.96 -19.65 11.36
CA GLY A 48 19.17 -19.29 10.64
C GLY A 48 18.89 -18.83 9.22
N ASP A 49 19.65 -19.32 8.26
CA ASP A 49 19.50 -18.95 6.84
C ASP A 49 18.14 -19.30 6.26
N VAL A 50 17.53 -20.40 6.71
CA VAL A 50 16.19 -20.80 6.25
C VAL A 50 15.15 -19.83 6.77
N GLY A 51 15.17 -19.52 8.06
CA GLY A 51 14.27 -18.53 8.69
C GLY A 51 14.40 -17.15 8.05
N ALA A 52 15.64 -16.68 7.86
CA ALA A 52 15.91 -15.39 7.21
C ALA A 52 15.40 -15.32 5.77
N ARG A 53 15.57 -16.40 4.96
CA ARG A 53 15.01 -16.44 3.60
C ARG A 53 13.50 -16.44 3.58
N LEU A 54 12.84 -17.17 4.47
CA LEU A 54 11.38 -17.21 4.58
C LEU A 54 10.84 -15.83 4.99
N GLN A 55 11.47 -15.18 5.99
CA GLN A 55 11.12 -13.84 6.41
C GLN A 55 11.21 -12.84 5.26
N ARG A 56 12.33 -12.84 4.53
CA ARG A 56 12.54 -11.98 3.36
C ARG A 56 11.49 -12.22 2.28
N SER A 57 11.20 -13.47 1.98
CA SER A 57 10.15 -13.84 1.00
C SER A 57 8.78 -13.33 1.44
N THR A 58 8.43 -13.45 2.71
CA THR A 58 7.17 -12.96 3.27
C THR A 58 7.08 -11.43 3.18
N LEU A 59 8.15 -10.72 3.57
CA LEU A 59 8.21 -9.25 3.47
C LEU A 59 8.09 -8.76 2.04
N ASN A 60 8.75 -9.43 1.08
CA ASN A 60 8.64 -9.09 -0.34
C ASN A 60 7.22 -9.27 -0.87
N ARG A 61 6.55 -10.38 -0.51
CA ARG A 61 5.15 -10.61 -0.92
C ARG A 61 4.22 -9.57 -0.32
N GLY A 62 4.39 -9.23 0.96
CA GLY A 62 3.62 -8.18 1.63
C GLY A 62 3.84 -6.80 1.03
N ALA A 63 5.10 -6.43 0.74
CA ALA A 63 5.44 -5.17 0.11
C ALA A 63 4.90 -5.06 -1.32
N LEU A 64 4.95 -6.16 -2.09
CA LEU A 64 4.38 -6.22 -3.44
C LEU A 64 2.86 -6.08 -3.42
N ALA A 65 2.17 -6.80 -2.53
CA ALA A 65 0.72 -6.68 -2.37
C ALA A 65 0.31 -5.25 -2.00
N ASN A 66 1.05 -4.63 -1.09
CA ASN A 66 0.83 -3.23 -0.71
C ASN A 66 1.10 -2.27 -1.89
N ALA A 67 2.14 -2.50 -2.70
CA ALA A 67 2.41 -1.71 -3.89
C ALA A 67 1.25 -1.80 -4.91
N ALA A 68 0.73 -3.00 -5.15
CA ALA A 68 -0.42 -3.21 -6.02
C ALA A 68 -1.68 -2.49 -5.49
N GLN A 69 -1.94 -2.57 -4.19
CA GLN A 69 -3.03 -1.84 -3.55
C GLN A 69 -2.89 -0.33 -3.72
N LEU A 70 -1.69 0.23 -3.53
CA LEU A 70 -1.43 1.67 -3.70
C LEU A 70 -1.70 2.15 -5.13
N VAL A 71 -1.35 1.36 -6.15
CA VAL A 71 -1.67 1.68 -7.55
C VAL A 71 -3.18 1.65 -7.77
N GLY A 72 -3.88 0.65 -7.21
CA GLY A 72 -5.34 0.57 -7.30
C GLY A 72 -6.05 1.76 -6.63
N LEU A 73 -5.62 2.14 -5.43
CA LEU A 73 -6.13 3.32 -4.71
C LEU A 73 -5.87 4.61 -5.49
N SER A 74 -4.66 4.78 -6.03
CA SER A 74 -4.31 5.96 -6.84
C SER A 74 -5.21 6.10 -8.06
N LYS A 75 -5.49 4.97 -8.73
CA LYS A 75 -6.43 4.95 -9.86
C LYS A 75 -7.85 5.29 -9.43
N GLY A 76 -8.32 4.72 -8.32
CA GLY A 76 -9.66 5.02 -7.78
C GLY A 76 -9.83 6.50 -7.45
N MET A 77 -8.86 7.10 -6.74
CA MET A 77 -8.86 8.54 -6.43
C MET A 77 -8.87 9.40 -7.72
N LEU A 78 -8.07 9.02 -8.72
CA LEU A 78 -8.05 9.73 -10.01
C LEU A 78 -9.40 9.65 -10.72
N ASP A 79 -9.98 8.45 -10.85
CA ASP A 79 -11.25 8.24 -11.55
C ASP A 79 -12.39 9.01 -10.85
N GLN A 80 -12.42 9.04 -9.52
CA GLN A 80 -13.39 9.81 -8.73
C GLN A 80 -13.21 11.30 -8.95
N SER A 81 -11.98 11.80 -8.93
CA SER A 81 -11.66 13.21 -9.14
C SER A 81 -12.01 13.69 -10.56
N VAL A 82 -11.77 12.85 -11.57
CA VAL A 82 -12.16 13.15 -12.95
C VAL A 82 -13.68 13.32 -13.05
N ARG A 83 -14.46 12.38 -12.48
CA ARG A 83 -15.92 12.49 -12.44
C ARG A 83 -16.36 13.76 -11.72
N TYR A 84 -15.87 13.98 -10.49
CA TYR A 84 -16.22 15.17 -9.70
C TYR A 84 -15.94 16.47 -10.45
N THR A 85 -14.77 16.62 -11.07
CA THR A 85 -14.39 17.84 -11.79
C THR A 85 -15.14 18.04 -13.09
N THR A 86 -15.69 16.97 -13.66
CA THR A 86 -16.55 17.02 -14.87
C THR A 86 -17.96 17.47 -14.51
N ASP A 87 -18.50 17.01 -13.37
CA ASP A 87 -19.88 17.25 -12.96
C ASP A 87 -20.03 18.55 -12.17
N ARG A 88 -19.02 18.94 -11.41
CA ARG A 88 -19.03 20.14 -10.55
C ARG A 88 -18.88 21.41 -11.38
N GLU A 89 -19.87 22.27 -11.34
CA GLU A 89 -19.84 23.59 -12.00
C GLU A 89 -19.54 24.72 -11.01
N GLN A 90 -18.68 25.63 -11.40
CA GLN A 90 -18.40 26.92 -10.76
C GLN A 90 -18.05 27.96 -11.82
N PHE A 91 -18.45 29.23 -11.59
CA PHE A 91 -18.20 30.33 -12.52
C PHE A 91 -18.77 30.06 -13.91
N GLY A 92 -19.94 29.39 -13.99
CA GLY A 92 -20.66 29.11 -15.23
C GLY A 92 -20.10 28.00 -16.12
N ARG A 93 -19.20 27.16 -15.58
CA ARG A 93 -18.63 25.99 -16.31
C ARG A 93 -18.16 24.89 -15.36
N ALA A 94 -17.98 23.68 -15.90
CA ALA A 94 -17.36 22.59 -15.17
C ALA A 94 -15.95 22.98 -14.71
N ILE A 95 -15.59 22.67 -13.43
CA ILE A 95 -14.28 23.04 -12.89
C ILE A 95 -13.14 22.33 -13.62
N GLY A 96 -13.39 21.13 -14.17
CA GLY A 96 -12.46 20.40 -15.03
C GLY A 96 -12.13 21.09 -16.35
N ALA A 97 -12.86 22.14 -16.75
CA ALA A 97 -12.49 22.97 -17.89
C ALA A 97 -11.26 23.84 -17.62
N ASN A 98 -10.91 24.08 -16.34
CA ASN A 98 -9.76 24.88 -15.96
C ASN A 98 -8.46 24.11 -16.18
N GLN A 99 -7.50 24.74 -16.86
CA GLN A 99 -6.20 24.11 -17.18
C GLN A 99 -5.43 23.66 -15.96
N ALA A 100 -5.44 24.44 -14.86
CA ALA A 100 -4.78 24.07 -13.63
C ALA A 100 -5.31 22.75 -13.03
N VAL A 101 -6.64 22.54 -13.05
CA VAL A 101 -7.28 21.30 -12.60
C VAL A 101 -6.87 20.13 -13.49
N LYS A 102 -6.89 20.32 -14.82
CA LYS A 102 -6.45 19.30 -15.77
C LYS A 102 -5.01 18.87 -15.54
N HIS A 103 -4.11 19.80 -15.29
CA HIS A 103 -2.70 19.50 -15.08
C HIS A 103 -2.48 18.67 -13.80
N LEU A 104 -3.14 19.02 -12.69
CA LEU A 104 -3.07 18.25 -11.46
C LEU A 104 -3.49 16.78 -11.67
N LEU A 105 -4.59 16.56 -12.37
CA LEU A 105 -5.08 15.20 -12.67
C LEU A 105 -4.20 14.47 -13.69
N ALA A 106 -3.67 15.17 -14.69
CA ALA A 106 -2.74 14.61 -15.67
C ALA A 106 -1.44 14.13 -15.00
N ASP A 107 -0.89 14.91 -14.06
CA ASP A 107 0.30 14.51 -13.31
C ASP A 107 0.06 13.22 -12.52
N VAL A 108 -1.10 13.08 -11.88
CA VAL A 108 -1.51 11.84 -11.20
C VAL A 108 -1.61 10.68 -12.20
N ALA A 109 -2.29 10.89 -13.33
CA ALA A 109 -2.46 9.87 -14.36
C ALA A 109 -1.12 9.33 -14.86
N VAL A 110 -0.16 10.22 -15.14
CA VAL A 110 1.20 9.85 -15.56
C VAL A 110 1.88 8.97 -14.51
N GLN A 111 1.84 9.36 -13.23
CA GLN A 111 2.47 8.58 -12.16
C GLN A 111 1.83 7.19 -12.00
N VAL A 112 0.52 7.10 -12.10
CA VAL A 112 -0.21 5.83 -12.01
C VAL A 112 0.16 4.92 -13.19
N GLU A 113 0.17 5.44 -14.41
CA GLU A 113 0.52 4.66 -15.61
C GLU A 113 1.97 4.18 -15.60
N TYR A 114 2.91 4.97 -15.08
CA TYR A 114 4.30 4.52 -14.89
C TYR A 114 4.47 3.51 -13.75
N ALA A 115 3.67 3.60 -12.69
CA ALA A 115 3.76 2.67 -11.56
C ALA A 115 3.29 1.25 -11.91
N LYS A 116 2.25 1.12 -12.76
CA LYS A 116 1.67 -0.18 -13.14
C LYS A 116 2.70 -1.20 -13.68
N PRO A 117 3.48 -0.91 -14.75
CA PRO A 117 4.42 -1.88 -15.30
C PRO A 117 5.53 -2.22 -14.33
N VAL A 118 5.93 -1.30 -13.45
CA VAL A 118 6.94 -1.55 -12.42
C VAL A 118 6.44 -2.57 -11.40
N VAL A 119 5.18 -2.44 -10.96
CA VAL A 119 4.53 -3.40 -10.04
C VAL A 119 4.35 -4.76 -10.73
N TYR A 120 3.91 -4.80 -11.99
CA TYR A 120 3.75 -6.04 -12.74
C TYR A 120 5.09 -6.76 -12.94
N ARG A 121 6.15 -6.02 -13.25
CA ARG A 121 7.51 -6.57 -13.35
C ARG A 121 7.96 -7.16 -12.01
N ALA A 122 7.70 -6.49 -10.90
CA ALA A 122 8.04 -7.01 -9.57
C ALA A 122 7.27 -8.29 -9.25
N ALA A 123 5.98 -8.36 -9.58
CA ALA A 123 5.15 -9.56 -9.41
C ALA A 123 5.72 -10.75 -10.20
N TYR A 124 6.07 -10.53 -11.47
CA TYR A 124 6.73 -11.53 -12.30
C TYR A 124 8.06 -11.99 -11.69
N THR A 125 8.89 -11.03 -11.24
CA THR A 125 10.21 -11.34 -10.66
C THR A 125 10.10 -12.19 -9.39
N VAL A 126 9.13 -11.91 -8.51
CA VAL A 126 8.88 -12.72 -7.30
C VAL A 126 8.57 -14.18 -7.67
N GLY A 127 7.85 -14.43 -8.77
CA GLY A 127 7.47 -15.77 -9.23
C GLY A 127 8.62 -16.53 -9.89
N VAL A 128 9.41 -15.87 -10.74
CA VAL A 128 10.38 -16.56 -11.62
C VAL A 128 11.84 -16.42 -11.19
N SER A 129 12.17 -15.42 -10.39
CA SER A 129 13.56 -15.11 -9.98
C SER A 129 13.59 -14.57 -8.53
N PRO A 130 13.26 -15.40 -7.52
CA PRO A 130 13.16 -14.96 -6.13
C PRO A 130 14.41 -14.25 -5.59
N ASN A 131 15.60 -14.64 -6.06
CA ASN A 131 16.88 -14.03 -5.67
C ASN A 131 17.03 -12.57 -6.12
N ARG A 132 16.22 -12.11 -7.08
CA ARG A 132 16.19 -10.74 -7.60
C ARG A 132 14.99 -9.95 -7.10
N ALA A 133 14.14 -10.56 -6.26
CA ALA A 133 12.88 -10.00 -5.80
C ALA A 133 13.07 -8.74 -4.96
N ASP A 134 14.06 -8.69 -4.08
CA ASP A 134 14.31 -7.57 -3.16
C ASP A 134 14.39 -6.23 -3.89
N PHE A 135 15.20 -6.15 -4.93
CA PHE A 135 15.34 -4.93 -5.72
C PHE A 135 14.06 -4.58 -6.47
N ALA A 136 13.46 -5.55 -7.15
CA ALA A 136 12.26 -5.32 -7.95
C ALA A 136 11.08 -4.87 -7.09
N VAL A 137 10.88 -5.50 -5.92
CA VAL A 137 9.81 -5.17 -4.98
C VAL A 137 10.05 -3.81 -4.31
N SER A 138 11.29 -3.53 -3.88
CA SER A 138 11.64 -2.23 -3.29
C SER A 138 11.39 -1.09 -4.27
N HIS A 139 11.78 -1.28 -5.54
CA HIS A 139 11.50 -0.31 -6.60
C HIS A 139 9.99 -0.12 -6.81
N ALA A 140 9.23 -1.21 -6.94
CA ALA A 140 7.78 -1.16 -7.11
C ALA A 140 7.09 -0.44 -5.95
N LYS A 141 7.47 -0.77 -4.70
CA LYS A 141 6.90 -0.13 -3.50
C LYS A 141 7.21 1.36 -3.45
N SER A 142 8.43 1.76 -3.80
CA SER A 142 8.83 3.18 -3.85
C SER A 142 8.02 3.97 -4.88
N VAL A 143 7.91 3.46 -6.11
CA VAL A 143 7.19 4.12 -7.20
C VAL A 143 5.69 4.18 -6.90
N ALA A 144 5.08 3.08 -6.44
CA ALA A 144 3.67 3.04 -6.07
C ALA A 144 3.34 3.99 -4.90
N SER A 145 4.24 4.10 -3.92
CA SER A 145 4.08 5.02 -2.79
C SER A 145 4.10 6.48 -3.23
N ARG A 146 4.97 6.84 -4.17
CA ARG A 146 5.00 8.21 -4.74
C ARG A 146 3.73 8.53 -5.53
N ALA A 147 3.28 7.60 -6.36
CA ALA A 147 2.02 7.76 -7.11
C ALA A 147 0.84 7.98 -6.16
N ALA A 148 0.72 7.15 -5.11
CA ALA A 148 -0.35 7.27 -4.13
C ALA A 148 -0.30 8.58 -3.33
N LEU A 149 0.90 9.03 -2.94
CA LEU A 149 1.07 10.30 -2.25
C LEU A 149 0.69 11.49 -3.14
N MET A 150 1.05 11.46 -4.42
CA MET A 150 0.65 12.49 -5.36
C MET A 150 -0.85 12.46 -5.60
N ALA A 151 -1.43 11.28 -5.81
CA ALA A 151 -2.87 11.11 -6.00
C ALA A 151 -3.65 11.65 -4.80
N SER A 152 -3.28 11.29 -3.57
CA SER A 152 -3.96 11.77 -2.37
C SER A 152 -3.96 13.30 -2.28
N ARG A 153 -2.84 13.95 -2.58
CA ARG A 153 -2.70 15.41 -2.49
C ARG A 153 -3.49 16.13 -3.60
N HIS A 154 -3.28 15.72 -4.85
CA HIS A 154 -3.90 16.41 -5.99
C HIS A 154 -5.41 16.13 -6.07
N CYS A 155 -5.84 14.90 -5.79
CA CYS A 155 -7.27 14.56 -5.78
C CYS A 155 -8.00 15.29 -4.64
N THR A 156 -7.46 15.33 -3.44
CA THR A 156 -8.03 16.15 -2.35
C THR A 156 -8.10 17.62 -2.74
N GLN A 157 -7.04 18.16 -3.35
CA GLN A 157 -6.98 19.56 -3.77
C GLN A 157 -8.07 19.92 -4.78
N VAL A 158 -8.34 19.06 -5.77
CA VAL A 158 -9.37 19.36 -6.80
C VAL A 158 -10.80 19.23 -6.26
N HIS A 159 -11.03 18.50 -5.18
CA HIS A 159 -12.30 18.46 -4.47
C HIS A 159 -12.53 19.72 -3.59
N GLY A 160 -11.48 20.48 -3.30
CA GLY A 160 -11.55 21.66 -2.42
C GLY A 160 -11.98 21.30 -1.01
N ALA A 161 -12.91 22.08 -0.42
CA ALA A 161 -13.39 21.83 0.94
C ALA A 161 -14.03 20.43 1.09
N MET A 162 -14.70 19.92 0.06
CA MET A 162 -15.30 18.58 0.08
C MET A 162 -14.28 17.48 0.32
N GLY A 163 -13.05 17.60 -0.21
CA GLY A 163 -11.99 16.63 -0.02
C GLY A 163 -11.47 16.48 1.43
N TYR A 164 -11.93 17.33 2.33
CA TYR A 164 -11.62 17.28 3.77
C TYR A 164 -12.81 16.85 4.63
N THR A 165 -13.93 16.51 4.03
CA THR A 165 -15.15 16.11 4.72
C THR A 165 -15.34 14.60 4.65
N TRP A 166 -16.17 14.07 5.56
CA TRP A 166 -16.53 12.66 5.60
C TRP A 166 -17.55 12.26 4.51
N GLU A 167 -18.06 13.21 3.75
CA GLU A 167 -18.94 12.97 2.62
C GLU A 167 -18.19 12.63 1.32
N CYS A 168 -16.86 12.78 1.32
CA CYS A 168 -16.00 12.41 0.21
C CYS A 168 -15.29 11.09 0.55
N ASP A 169 -15.57 10.03 -0.22
CA ASP A 169 -14.96 8.70 -0.09
C ASP A 169 -13.47 8.68 -0.46
#